data_753ca8d781e38f0cc1fa730a786c6768
#
_entry.id   753ca8d781e38f0cc1fa730a786c6768
#
_cell.length_a   1.000
_cell.length_b   1.000
_cell.length_c   1.000
_cell.angle_alpha   90.00
_cell.angle_beta   90.00
_cell.angle_gamma   90.00
#
_symmetry.space_group_name_H-M   'P 1'
#
loop_
_entity.id
_entity.type
_entity.pdbx_description
1 polymer ?
#
loop_
_entity_poly.entity_id
_entity_poly.type
_entity_poly.pdbx_seq_one_letter_code
_entity_poly.pdbx_strand_id
1 'polypeptide(L)'
;AGKNIWLEKPACIKTKDIEYLIKIRRDNKVFVDHTFVYHPAIQKIKTLDIGTPLYYDSHRISLGLFQKDIDAILDLAIHDLSILDYLYPDLVLDKSSIIKNNHINDKANQSILNLKFTNNFTATINVNWVSPVKKREVILAGSNSSVIFDDISVEKVKVYDTGEIGDDYNINSVKGYRNIEIPDMIEALAQGYEEFKNSVKEDRQPLTSLERSLKIQSWVNQW
;
A
#
# COMPACT_ATOMS: atom_id res chain seq x y z
N ALA A 1 29.42 9.91 0.54
CA ALA A 1 29.85 10.09 -0.84
C ALA A 1 29.00 11.12 -1.64
N GLY A 2 27.97 11.72 -1.04
CA GLY A 2 27.18 12.79 -1.68
C GLY A 2 26.40 12.35 -2.91
N LYS A 3 25.91 11.10 -2.96
CA LYS A 3 25.12 10.58 -4.09
C LYS A 3 23.65 10.46 -3.71
N ASN A 4 22.76 10.76 -4.64
CA ASN A 4 21.36 10.40 -4.54
C ASN A 4 21.21 8.89 -4.77
N ILE A 5 20.24 8.26 -4.12
CA ILE A 5 20.14 6.79 -4.04
C ILE A 5 18.74 6.36 -4.45
N TRP A 6 18.67 5.36 -5.33
CA TRP A 6 17.50 4.53 -5.55
C TRP A 6 17.67 3.24 -4.74
N LEU A 7 16.77 2.97 -3.82
CA LEU A 7 16.83 1.87 -2.88
C LEU A 7 15.63 0.95 -3.05
N GLU A 8 15.87 -0.36 -3.12
CA GLU A 8 14.80 -1.36 -3.13
C GLU A 8 14.04 -1.41 -1.81
N LYS A 9 12.78 -1.84 -1.89
CA LYS A 9 11.95 -2.10 -0.71
C LYS A 9 12.26 -3.50 -0.11
N PRO A 10 12.11 -3.71 1.20
CA PRO A 10 11.94 -2.67 2.22
C PRO A 10 13.23 -1.85 2.37
N ALA A 11 13.12 -0.57 2.73
CA ALA A 11 14.30 0.29 2.90
C ALA A 11 15.34 -0.31 3.85
N CYS A 12 14.90 -0.93 4.94
CA CYS A 12 15.68 -1.75 5.86
C CYS A 12 14.75 -2.76 6.54
N ILE A 13 15.32 -3.80 7.16
CA ILE A 13 14.55 -4.77 7.94
C ILE A 13 14.06 -4.15 9.26
N LYS A 14 14.85 -3.29 9.88
CA LYS A 14 14.53 -2.67 11.18
C LYS A 14 14.33 -1.18 11.04
N THR A 15 13.30 -0.64 11.69
CA THR A 15 13.00 0.81 11.68
C THR A 15 14.15 1.68 12.17
N LYS A 16 14.89 1.24 13.20
CA LYS A 16 16.09 1.94 13.70
C LYS A 16 17.17 2.16 12.64
N ASP A 17 17.26 1.25 11.67
CA ASP A 17 18.24 1.37 10.59
C ASP A 17 17.75 2.41 9.56
N ILE A 18 16.45 2.55 9.34
CA ILE A 18 15.86 3.62 8.54
C ILE A 18 16.10 4.98 9.24
N GLU A 19 15.85 5.07 10.54
CA GLU A 19 16.13 6.28 11.34
C GLU A 19 17.60 6.70 11.22
N TYR A 20 18.50 5.73 11.29
CA TYR A 20 19.93 5.98 11.10
C TYR A 20 20.24 6.50 9.70
N LEU A 21 19.65 5.91 8.64
CA LEU A 21 19.80 6.37 7.26
C LEU A 21 19.27 7.81 7.09
N ILE A 22 18.12 8.14 7.66
CA ILE A 22 17.56 9.49 7.65
C ILE A 22 18.56 10.49 8.26
N LYS A 23 19.17 10.12 9.39
CA LYS A 23 20.13 10.98 10.08
C LYS A 23 21.41 11.22 9.28
N ILE A 24 21.93 10.20 8.57
CA ILE A 24 23.23 10.29 7.88
C ILE A 24 23.15 10.69 6.43
N ARG A 25 21.97 10.68 5.79
CA ARG A 25 21.82 11.00 4.36
C ARG A 25 22.14 12.44 4.02
N ARG A 26 22.11 13.37 5.01
CA ARG A 26 22.26 14.83 4.80
C ARG A 26 21.22 15.32 3.78
N ASP A 27 21.67 16.05 2.75
CA ASP A 27 20.79 16.59 1.69
C ASP A 27 20.57 15.62 0.51
N ASN A 28 21.16 14.41 0.56
CA ASN A 28 20.98 13.44 -0.50
C ASN A 28 19.52 12.98 -0.60
N LYS A 29 19.05 12.79 -1.82
CA LYS A 29 17.72 12.25 -2.09
C LYS A 29 17.80 10.72 -2.05
N VAL A 30 16.93 10.12 -1.25
CA VAL A 30 16.81 8.67 -1.16
C VAL A 30 15.40 8.28 -1.55
N PHE A 31 15.28 7.71 -2.72
CA PHE A 31 14.04 7.13 -3.24
C PHE A 31 13.96 5.67 -2.79
N VAL A 32 12.85 5.28 -2.19
CA VAL A 32 12.57 3.88 -1.86
C VAL A 32 11.55 3.37 -2.87
N ASP A 33 11.83 2.25 -3.53
CA ASP A 33 11.01 1.71 -4.60
C ASP A 33 9.72 1.07 -4.09
N HIS A 34 8.81 1.88 -3.62
CA HIS A 34 7.42 1.51 -3.39
C HIS A 34 6.64 1.60 -4.71
N THR A 35 6.97 0.74 -5.66
CA THR A 35 6.51 0.77 -7.06
C THR A 35 5.01 1.00 -7.22
N PHE A 36 4.16 0.39 -6.37
CA PHE A 36 2.71 0.51 -6.49
C PHE A 36 2.18 1.93 -6.26
N VAL A 37 2.91 2.78 -5.53
CA VAL A 37 2.55 4.21 -5.39
C VAL A 37 2.52 4.91 -6.75
N TYR A 38 3.32 4.43 -7.69
CA TYR A 38 3.43 4.97 -9.05
C TYR A 38 2.59 4.21 -10.08
N HIS A 39 1.82 3.21 -9.65
CA HIS A 39 0.95 2.48 -10.55
C HIS A 39 -0.19 3.39 -11.04
N PRO A 40 -0.43 3.51 -12.37
CA PRO A 40 -1.42 4.43 -12.93
C PRO A 40 -2.82 4.27 -12.33
N ALA A 41 -3.24 3.04 -12.05
CA ALA A 41 -4.52 2.78 -11.39
C ALA A 41 -4.57 3.35 -9.95
N ILE A 42 -3.50 3.22 -9.17
CA ILE A 42 -3.42 3.78 -7.81
C ILE A 42 -3.41 5.31 -7.86
N GLN A 43 -2.67 5.89 -8.80
CA GLN A 43 -2.68 7.33 -9.06
C GLN A 43 -4.09 7.82 -9.40
N LYS A 44 -4.83 7.08 -10.23
CA LYS A 44 -6.21 7.38 -10.59
C LYS A 44 -7.15 7.27 -9.41
N ILE A 45 -7.04 6.21 -8.60
CA ILE A 45 -7.87 6.01 -7.39
C ILE A 45 -7.75 7.22 -6.44
N LYS A 46 -6.55 7.78 -6.28
CA LYS A 46 -6.34 8.97 -5.44
C LYS A 46 -7.18 10.18 -5.86
N THR A 47 -7.58 10.25 -7.12
CA THR A 47 -8.40 11.36 -7.66
C THR A 47 -9.90 11.12 -7.58
N LEU A 48 -10.33 9.93 -7.17
CA LEU A 48 -11.74 9.59 -7.04
C LEU A 48 -12.31 10.15 -5.74
N ASP A 49 -13.50 10.72 -5.83
CA ASP A 49 -14.30 11.06 -4.65
C ASP A 49 -15.14 9.85 -4.24
N ILE A 50 -14.75 9.23 -3.12
CA ILE A 50 -15.49 8.11 -2.52
C ILE A 50 -16.23 8.54 -1.26
N GLY A 51 -16.25 9.83 -0.95
CA GLY A 51 -16.74 10.36 0.33
C GLY A 51 -15.78 10.10 1.49
N THR A 52 -16.31 9.95 2.70
CA THR A 52 -15.50 9.63 3.89
C THR A 52 -14.99 8.20 3.80
N PRO A 53 -13.67 7.98 3.84
CA PRO A 53 -13.11 6.62 3.84
C PRO A 53 -13.54 5.84 5.08
N LEU A 54 -14.00 4.60 4.88
CA LEU A 54 -14.51 3.73 5.93
C LEU A 54 -13.53 2.59 6.26
N TYR A 55 -13.14 1.83 5.24
CA TYR A 55 -12.16 0.76 5.42
C TYR A 55 -11.36 0.46 4.16
N TYR A 56 -10.23 -0.19 4.37
CA TYR A 56 -9.34 -0.75 3.35
C TYR A 56 -9.18 -2.24 3.61
N ASP A 57 -9.40 -3.08 2.61
CA ASP A 57 -9.16 -4.53 2.68
C ASP A 57 -8.31 -4.96 1.50
N SER A 58 -7.22 -5.67 1.76
CA SER A 58 -6.33 -6.11 0.68
C SER A 58 -5.91 -7.55 0.81
N HIS A 59 -5.76 -8.17 -0.36
CA HIS A 59 -5.25 -9.52 -0.54
C HIS A 59 -4.07 -9.53 -1.51
N ARG A 60 -2.89 -9.84 -0.99
CA ARG A 60 -1.69 -10.05 -1.79
C ARG A 60 -1.16 -11.44 -1.52
N ILE A 61 -1.73 -12.40 -2.23
CA ILE A 61 -1.54 -13.83 -2.00
C ILE A 61 -1.13 -14.54 -3.28
N SER A 62 -0.22 -15.48 -3.19
CA SER A 62 0.19 -16.38 -4.28
C SER A 62 1.06 -17.50 -3.74
N LEU A 63 1.17 -18.59 -4.49
CA LEU A 63 2.31 -19.49 -4.30
C LEU A 63 3.54 -18.81 -4.90
N GLY A 64 4.47 -18.43 -4.05
CA GLY A 64 5.59 -17.58 -4.44
C GLY A 64 6.95 -18.12 -4.01
N LEU A 65 7.99 -17.32 -4.30
CA LEU A 65 9.33 -17.57 -3.81
C LEU A 65 9.43 -17.15 -2.34
N PHE A 66 9.79 -18.09 -1.49
CA PHE A 66 10.04 -17.82 -0.08
C PHE A 66 11.35 -17.05 0.06
N GLN A 67 11.27 -15.86 0.64
CA GLN A 67 12.46 -15.08 0.96
C GLN A 67 13.17 -15.68 2.17
N LYS A 68 14.51 -15.64 2.15
CA LYS A 68 15.32 -16.17 3.27
C LYS A 68 15.51 -15.14 4.40
N ASP A 69 15.55 -13.87 4.04
CA ASP A 69 15.98 -12.79 4.95
C ASP A 69 14.80 -12.04 5.58
N ILE A 70 13.64 -12.00 4.91
CA ILE A 70 12.44 -11.27 5.34
C ILE A 70 11.22 -12.19 5.37
N ASP A 71 10.17 -11.77 6.06
CA ASP A 71 8.87 -12.45 6.10
C ASP A 71 7.88 -11.89 5.05
N ALA A 72 6.72 -12.52 4.93
CA ALA A 72 5.68 -12.08 4.00
C ALA A 72 5.18 -10.65 4.28
N ILE A 73 5.32 -10.13 5.49
CA ILE A 73 4.93 -8.75 5.83
C ILE A 73 5.86 -7.77 5.13
N LEU A 74 7.17 -7.90 5.33
CA LEU A 74 8.15 -7.01 4.73
C LEU A 74 8.31 -7.20 3.23
N ASP A 75 7.95 -8.39 2.70
CA ASP A 75 7.96 -8.61 1.26
C ASP A 75 6.67 -8.10 0.58
N LEU A 76 5.51 -8.48 1.08
CA LEU A 76 4.22 -8.25 0.42
C LEU A 76 3.41 -7.11 1.05
N ALA A 77 3.21 -7.10 2.38
CA ALA A 77 2.32 -6.12 3.00
C ALA A 77 2.85 -4.69 2.89
N ILE A 78 4.16 -4.52 2.78
CA ILE A 78 4.79 -3.20 2.61
C ILE A 78 4.26 -2.46 1.35
N HIS A 79 3.85 -3.19 0.31
CA HIS A 79 3.23 -2.60 -0.88
C HIS A 79 1.86 -2.01 -0.55
N ASP A 80 1.02 -2.76 0.17
CA ASP A 80 -0.33 -2.33 0.53
C ASP A 80 -0.28 -1.18 1.57
N LEU A 81 0.66 -1.26 2.51
CA LEU A 81 0.92 -0.16 3.46
C LEU A 81 1.38 1.12 2.74
N SER A 82 2.21 1.00 1.70
CA SER A 82 2.63 2.16 0.91
C SER A 82 1.51 2.76 0.07
N ILE A 83 0.62 1.93 -0.49
CA ILE A 83 -0.60 2.38 -1.16
C ILE A 83 -1.49 3.13 -0.16
N LEU A 84 -1.70 2.57 1.01
CA LEU A 84 -2.53 3.17 2.06
C LEU A 84 -2.01 4.53 2.51
N ASP A 85 -0.69 4.64 2.79
CA ASP A 85 -0.06 5.92 3.14
C ASP A 85 -0.10 6.94 2.00
N TYR A 86 0.02 6.48 0.76
CA TYR A 86 -0.10 7.35 -0.41
C TYR A 86 -1.53 7.91 -0.56
N LEU A 87 -2.54 7.05 -0.42
CA LEU A 87 -3.94 7.46 -0.54
C LEU A 87 -4.35 8.38 0.62
N TYR A 88 -3.90 8.08 1.84
CA TYR A 88 -4.27 8.78 3.07
C TYR A 88 -3.03 9.14 3.91
N PRO A 89 -2.27 10.17 3.53
CA PRO A 89 -0.99 10.50 4.16
C PRO A 89 -1.09 10.94 5.63
N ASP A 90 -2.28 11.35 6.06
CA ASP A 90 -2.51 11.87 7.42
C ASP A 90 -2.98 10.80 8.42
N LEU A 91 -3.02 9.53 8.00
CA LEU A 91 -3.38 8.43 8.90
C LEU A 91 -2.39 8.31 10.06
N VAL A 92 -2.94 8.29 11.27
CA VAL A 92 -2.23 8.05 12.52
C VAL A 92 -2.74 6.75 13.12
N LEU A 93 -1.84 5.76 13.28
CA LEU A 93 -2.19 4.46 13.85
C LEU A 93 -2.62 4.61 15.31
N ASP A 94 -3.78 4.06 15.67
CA ASP A 94 -4.26 3.92 17.05
C ASP A 94 -3.90 2.54 17.61
N LYS A 95 -4.29 1.48 16.89
CA LYS A 95 -4.07 0.09 17.30
C LYS A 95 -3.74 -0.79 16.11
N SER A 96 -2.92 -1.82 16.35
CA SER A 96 -2.70 -2.89 15.40
C SER A 96 -2.76 -4.27 16.05
N SER A 97 -3.11 -5.27 15.25
CA SER A 97 -3.04 -6.69 15.62
C SER A 97 -2.54 -7.46 14.42
N ILE A 98 -1.55 -8.30 14.62
CA ILE A 98 -0.89 -9.05 13.55
C ILE A 98 -0.88 -10.53 13.91
N ILE A 99 -1.48 -11.34 13.04
CA ILE A 99 -1.39 -12.81 13.10
C ILE A 99 -0.31 -13.24 12.13
N LYS A 100 0.66 -14.00 12.61
CA LYS A 100 1.77 -14.55 11.83
C LYS A 100 1.77 -16.08 11.88
N ASN A 101 1.85 -16.71 10.72
CA ASN A 101 1.94 -18.15 10.59
C ASN A 101 3.18 -18.54 9.77
N ASN A 102 3.96 -19.49 10.29
CA ASN A 102 5.18 -20.01 9.69
C ASN A 102 5.01 -21.50 9.31
N HIS A 103 4.28 -21.75 8.23
CA HIS A 103 3.91 -23.11 7.81
C HIS A 103 5.08 -23.93 7.25
N ILE A 104 6.10 -23.29 6.65
CA ILE A 104 7.13 -23.96 5.85
C ILE A 104 8.53 -23.77 6.42
N ASN A 105 8.84 -22.59 6.96
CA ASN A 105 10.15 -22.27 7.53
C ASN A 105 9.98 -21.39 8.78
N ASP A 106 11.08 -20.85 9.30
CA ASP A 106 11.10 -19.98 10.49
C ASP A 106 10.54 -18.56 10.25
N LYS A 107 10.22 -18.20 9.00
CA LYS A 107 9.63 -16.91 8.64
C LYS A 107 8.11 -16.99 8.54
N ALA A 108 7.43 -15.90 8.81
CA ALA A 108 6.00 -15.83 8.57
C ALA A 108 5.72 -15.90 7.07
N ASN A 109 5.09 -17.01 6.64
CA ASN A 109 4.71 -17.25 5.25
C ASN A 109 3.31 -16.72 4.93
N GLN A 110 2.49 -16.56 5.95
CA GLN A 110 1.18 -15.97 5.92
C GLN A 110 1.04 -14.98 7.08
N SER A 111 0.42 -13.84 6.82
CA SER A 111 0.12 -12.88 7.86
C SER A 111 -1.16 -12.12 7.57
N ILE A 112 -1.91 -11.81 8.65
CA ILE A 112 -3.08 -10.96 8.60
C ILE A 112 -2.79 -9.77 9.52
N LEU A 113 -2.85 -8.57 8.97
CA LEU A 113 -2.66 -7.33 9.67
C LEU A 113 -4.03 -6.64 9.80
N ASN A 114 -4.40 -6.27 11.01
CA ASN A 114 -5.55 -5.41 11.27
C ASN A 114 -5.05 -4.11 11.90
N LEU A 115 -5.31 -2.99 11.23
CA LEU A 115 -4.87 -1.67 11.65
C LEU A 115 -6.12 -0.81 11.91
N LYS A 116 -6.14 -0.11 13.03
CA LYS A 116 -7.15 0.89 13.35
C LYS A 116 -6.46 2.24 13.50
N PHE A 117 -7.01 3.26 12.85
CA PHE A 117 -6.50 4.62 12.88
C PHE A 117 -7.37 5.52 13.75
N THR A 118 -6.81 6.63 14.19
CA THR A 118 -7.45 7.57 15.14
C THR A 118 -8.75 8.18 14.63
N ASN A 119 -8.95 8.22 13.31
CA ASN A 119 -10.17 8.71 12.64
C ASN A 119 -11.23 7.61 12.43
N ASN A 120 -11.12 6.48 13.13
CA ASN A 120 -11.94 5.26 12.98
C ASN A 120 -11.81 4.52 11.64
N PHE A 121 -10.96 4.96 10.72
CA PHE A 121 -10.62 4.19 9.54
C PHE A 121 -9.92 2.89 9.93
N THR A 122 -10.22 1.80 9.24
CA THR A 122 -9.61 0.50 9.50
C THR A 122 -8.98 -0.07 8.23
N ALA A 123 -7.89 -0.84 8.40
CA ALA A 123 -7.31 -1.58 7.30
C ALA A 123 -7.05 -3.03 7.69
N THR A 124 -7.45 -3.95 6.81
CA THR A 124 -7.10 -5.38 6.88
C THR A 124 -6.21 -5.71 5.70
N ILE A 125 -5.05 -6.29 5.95
CA ILE A 125 -4.08 -6.68 4.91
C ILE A 125 -3.76 -8.16 5.07
N ASN A 126 -4.09 -8.96 4.08
CA ASN A 126 -3.79 -10.40 4.03
C ASN A 126 -2.67 -10.68 3.03
N VAL A 127 -1.56 -11.19 3.54
CA VAL A 127 -0.40 -11.57 2.71
C VAL A 127 -0.07 -13.05 2.91
N ASN A 128 0.27 -13.73 1.81
CA ASN A 128 0.46 -15.17 1.85
C ASN A 128 1.32 -15.66 0.67
N TRP A 129 2.37 -16.42 0.98
CA TRP A 129 3.23 -17.09 -0.01
C TRP A 129 2.81 -18.53 -0.33
N VAL A 130 1.86 -19.10 0.42
CA VAL A 130 1.44 -20.51 0.30
C VAL A 130 0.06 -20.69 -0.32
N SER A 131 -0.54 -19.62 -0.84
CA SER A 131 -1.84 -19.69 -1.51
C SER A 131 -1.71 -20.28 -2.91
N PRO A 132 -2.53 -21.30 -3.27
CA PRO A 132 -2.55 -21.83 -4.63
C PRO A 132 -3.16 -20.85 -5.65
N VAL A 133 -3.88 -19.84 -5.15
CA VAL A 133 -4.51 -18.81 -5.98
C VAL A 133 -3.69 -17.52 -5.88
N LYS A 134 -3.40 -16.93 -7.04
CA LYS A 134 -2.80 -15.59 -7.10
C LYS A 134 -3.90 -14.53 -7.03
N LYS A 135 -3.79 -13.63 -6.05
CA LYS A 135 -4.68 -12.48 -5.90
C LYS A 135 -3.88 -11.24 -5.50
N ARG A 136 -4.16 -10.11 -6.15
CA ARG A 136 -3.59 -8.80 -5.85
C ARG A 136 -4.70 -7.77 -5.93
N GLU A 137 -5.50 -7.72 -4.91
CA GLU A 137 -6.73 -6.93 -4.86
C GLU A 137 -6.76 -6.03 -3.65
N VAL A 138 -7.31 -4.85 -3.84
CA VAL A 138 -7.62 -3.88 -2.80
C VAL A 138 -9.08 -3.48 -2.93
N ILE A 139 -9.81 -3.50 -1.83
CA ILE A 139 -11.12 -2.90 -1.67
C ILE A 139 -10.97 -1.67 -0.78
N LEU A 140 -11.35 -0.53 -1.31
CA LEU A 140 -11.40 0.73 -0.57
C LEU A 140 -12.84 1.19 -0.50
N ALA A 141 -13.44 1.13 0.69
CA ALA A 141 -14.82 1.57 0.89
C ALA A 141 -14.88 3.00 1.41
N GLY A 142 -15.76 3.78 0.85
CA GLY A 142 -16.12 5.12 1.30
C GLY A 142 -17.62 5.25 1.50
N SER A 143 -18.06 6.39 2.05
CA SER A 143 -19.47 6.66 2.34
C SER A 143 -20.32 6.78 1.08
N ASN A 144 -19.75 7.20 -0.05
CA ASN A 144 -20.46 7.45 -1.30
C ASN A 144 -20.26 6.35 -2.34
N SER A 145 -19.07 5.74 -2.36
CA SER A 145 -18.75 4.65 -3.27
C SER A 145 -17.63 3.78 -2.74
N SER A 146 -17.52 2.57 -3.27
CA SER A 146 -16.41 1.67 -3.01
C SER A 146 -15.60 1.42 -4.29
N VAL A 147 -14.29 1.31 -4.14
CA VAL A 147 -13.37 1.07 -5.25
C VAL A 147 -12.73 -0.30 -5.06
N ILE A 148 -12.71 -1.10 -6.12
CA ILE A 148 -11.91 -2.32 -6.18
C ILE A 148 -10.77 -2.07 -7.16
N PHE A 149 -9.53 -2.24 -6.69
CA PHE A 149 -8.35 -2.34 -7.52
C PHE A 149 -7.92 -3.81 -7.62
N ASP A 150 -7.82 -4.33 -8.81
CA ASP A 150 -7.32 -5.67 -9.10
C ASP A 150 -6.15 -5.59 -10.09
N ASP A 151 -4.93 -5.80 -9.57
CA ASP A 151 -3.69 -5.69 -10.36
C ASP A 151 -3.57 -6.75 -11.47
N ILE A 152 -4.26 -7.86 -11.35
CA ILE A 152 -4.21 -8.95 -12.34
C ILE A 152 -5.38 -8.95 -13.33
N SER A 153 -6.43 -8.17 -13.06
CA SER A 153 -7.56 -8.01 -13.97
C SER A 153 -7.23 -7.10 -15.16
N VAL A 154 -7.91 -7.31 -16.28
CA VAL A 154 -7.93 -6.35 -17.40
C VAL A 154 -8.61 -5.06 -16.96
N GLU A 155 -9.77 -5.17 -16.32
CA GLU A 155 -10.47 -4.06 -15.67
C GLU A 155 -9.88 -3.82 -14.29
N LYS A 156 -8.85 -2.99 -14.23
CA LYS A 156 -8.07 -2.79 -13.00
C LYS A 156 -8.78 -2.03 -11.90
N VAL A 157 -9.71 -1.13 -12.24
CA VAL A 157 -10.39 -0.27 -11.27
C VAL A 157 -11.88 -0.29 -11.52
N LYS A 158 -12.62 -0.81 -10.54
CA LYS A 158 -14.08 -0.86 -10.55
C LYS A 158 -14.63 0.03 -9.43
N VAL A 159 -15.58 0.87 -9.74
CA VAL A 159 -16.24 1.74 -8.76
C VAL A 159 -17.69 1.31 -8.63
N TYR A 160 -18.10 1.01 -7.42
CA TYR A 160 -19.44 0.66 -7.00
C TYR A 160 -20.04 1.84 -6.25
N ASP A 161 -21.08 2.44 -6.79
CA ASP A 161 -21.80 3.47 -6.07
C ASP A 161 -22.61 2.81 -4.94
N THR A 162 -22.30 3.16 -3.69
CA THR A 162 -23.06 2.72 -2.53
C THR A 162 -24.33 3.54 -2.50
N GLY A 163 -25.49 2.89 -2.60
CA GLY A 163 -26.78 3.57 -2.46
C GLY A 163 -26.91 4.19 -1.05
N GLU A 164 -27.85 5.13 -0.91
CA GLU A 164 -28.20 5.68 0.40
C GLU A 164 -28.66 4.54 1.33
N ILE A 165 -28.17 4.56 2.57
CA ILE A 165 -28.68 3.68 3.62
C ILE A 165 -30.02 4.29 4.05
N GLY A 166 -31.12 3.60 3.75
CA GLY A 166 -32.46 4.01 4.20
C GLY A 166 -32.60 3.97 5.73
N ASP A 167 -33.62 4.62 6.26
CA ASP A 167 -33.94 4.63 7.70
C ASP A 167 -34.17 3.23 8.31
N ASP A 168 -34.47 2.25 7.46
CA ASP A 168 -34.65 0.83 7.81
C ASP A 168 -33.33 0.03 7.74
N TYR A 169 -32.19 0.69 7.57
CA TYR A 169 -30.85 0.08 7.37
C TYR A 169 -30.75 -0.83 6.14
N ASN A 170 -31.69 -0.78 5.22
CA ASN A 170 -31.58 -1.47 3.96
C ASN A 170 -30.75 -0.63 2.97
N ILE A 171 -29.70 -1.25 2.42
CA ILE A 171 -28.93 -0.68 1.31
C ILE A 171 -29.72 -0.98 0.04
N ASN A 172 -30.24 0.04 -0.60
CA ASN A 172 -30.79 -0.07 -1.94
C ASN A 172 -29.68 -0.59 -2.86
N SER A 173 -29.91 -1.76 -3.43
CA SER A 173 -28.93 -2.62 -4.12
C SER A 173 -27.92 -1.85 -4.96
N VAL A 174 -26.65 -2.23 -4.83
CA VAL A 174 -25.57 -1.81 -5.74
C VAL A 174 -25.97 -2.17 -7.18
N LYS A 175 -26.21 -1.16 -8.01
CA LYS A 175 -26.70 -1.33 -9.39
C LYS A 175 -25.62 -1.76 -10.40
N GLY A 176 -24.58 -2.46 -9.96
CA GLY A 176 -23.42 -2.81 -10.76
C GLY A 176 -22.22 -1.91 -10.46
N TYR A 177 -21.24 -1.93 -11.35
CA TYR A 177 -20.06 -1.09 -11.24
C TYR A 177 -19.81 -0.34 -12.55
N ARG A 178 -19.03 0.74 -12.46
CA ARG A 178 -18.41 1.40 -13.61
C ARG A 178 -16.92 1.08 -13.61
N ASN A 179 -16.39 0.64 -14.76
CA ASN A 179 -14.97 0.49 -14.95
C ASN A 179 -14.33 1.86 -15.16
N ILE A 180 -13.21 2.11 -14.48
CA ILE A 180 -12.39 3.29 -14.70
C ILE A 180 -11.29 2.93 -15.68
N GLU A 181 -11.36 3.50 -16.87
CA GLU A 181 -10.32 3.36 -17.86
C GLU A 181 -9.02 4.01 -17.35
N ILE A 182 -7.93 3.26 -17.44
CA ILE A 182 -6.60 3.74 -17.11
C ILE A 182 -5.91 3.99 -18.46
N PRO A 183 -5.85 5.24 -18.92
CA PRO A 183 -5.20 5.55 -20.19
C PRO A 183 -3.70 5.29 -20.08
N ASP A 184 -3.12 4.84 -21.18
CA ASP A 184 -1.68 4.63 -21.40
C ASP A 184 -0.89 4.20 -20.17
N MET A 185 -0.84 2.89 -19.96
CA MET A 185 -0.11 2.28 -18.85
C MET A 185 1.40 2.53 -19.00
N ILE A 186 1.85 3.74 -18.68
CA ILE A 186 3.28 3.94 -18.42
C ILE A 186 3.63 3.04 -17.24
N GLU A 187 4.64 2.22 -17.42
CA GLU A 187 5.08 1.27 -16.41
C GLU A 187 5.38 1.99 -15.08
N ALA A 188 4.88 1.48 -13.97
CA ALA A 188 5.01 2.10 -12.64
C ALA A 188 6.48 2.39 -12.28
N LEU A 189 7.40 1.49 -12.67
CA LEU A 189 8.83 1.67 -12.46
C LEU A 189 9.37 2.89 -13.23
N ALA A 190 8.92 3.10 -14.46
CA ALA A 190 9.30 4.27 -15.26
C ALA A 190 8.77 5.57 -14.63
N GLN A 191 7.53 5.57 -14.12
CA GLN A 191 7.00 6.73 -13.39
C GLN A 191 7.78 7.01 -12.09
N GLY A 192 8.15 5.98 -11.34
CA GLY A 192 9.01 6.11 -10.16
C GLY A 192 10.37 6.71 -10.50
N TYR A 193 10.95 6.32 -11.64
CA TYR A 193 12.22 6.88 -12.11
C TYR A 193 12.09 8.36 -12.47
N GLU A 194 11.02 8.76 -13.13
CA GLU A 194 10.78 10.19 -13.42
C GLU A 194 10.58 11.00 -12.12
N GLU A 195 9.86 10.46 -11.14
CA GLU A 195 9.73 11.11 -9.82
C GLU A 195 11.08 11.26 -9.12
N PHE A 196 11.94 10.23 -9.14
CA PHE A 196 13.29 10.32 -8.59
C PHE A 196 14.11 11.41 -9.26
N LYS A 197 14.11 11.47 -10.60
CA LYS A 197 14.81 12.52 -11.36
C LYS A 197 14.30 13.93 -11.01
N ASN A 198 12.98 14.08 -10.95
CA ASN A 198 12.35 15.35 -10.61
C ASN A 198 12.67 15.78 -9.18
N SER A 199 12.64 14.85 -8.21
CA SER A 199 12.99 15.13 -6.82
C SER A 199 14.43 15.63 -6.68
N VAL A 200 15.36 15.06 -7.45
CA VAL A 200 16.76 15.52 -7.49
C VAL A 200 16.88 16.91 -8.12
N LYS A 201 16.19 17.14 -9.26
CA LYS A 201 16.22 18.41 -9.99
C LYS A 201 15.59 19.56 -9.18
N GLU A 202 14.52 19.28 -8.46
CA GLU A 202 13.75 20.24 -7.67
C GLU A 202 14.27 20.39 -6.23
N ASP A 203 15.37 19.70 -5.90
CA ASP A 203 15.99 19.69 -4.57
C ASP A 203 15.02 19.32 -3.43
N ARG A 204 14.08 18.43 -3.65
CA ARG A 204 13.14 17.90 -2.66
C ARG A 204 13.32 16.41 -2.40
N GLN A 205 12.83 15.92 -1.27
CA GLN A 205 12.77 14.49 -1.06
C GLN A 205 11.71 13.86 -2.00
N PRO A 206 11.94 12.61 -2.47
CA PRO A 206 10.96 11.90 -3.28
C PRO A 206 9.70 11.57 -2.49
N LEU A 207 8.60 11.38 -3.21
CA LEU A 207 7.31 10.99 -2.64
C LEU A 207 7.42 9.71 -1.79
N THR A 208 8.20 8.72 -2.24
CA THR A 208 8.51 7.50 -1.49
C THR A 208 9.87 7.63 -0.79
N SER A 209 9.96 8.55 0.17
CA SER A 209 11.19 8.82 0.92
C SER A 209 11.43 7.82 2.06
N LEU A 210 12.61 7.93 2.71
CA LEU A 210 12.90 7.15 3.92
C LEU A 210 11.91 7.44 5.06
N GLU A 211 11.43 8.68 5.20
CA GLU A 211 10.45 9.05 6.21
C GLU A 211 9.11 8.34 6.00
N ARG A 212 8.66 8.25 4.74
CA ARG A 212 7.46 7.48 4.40
C ARG A 212 7.66 5.99 4.69
N SER A 213 8.82 5.45 4.32
CA SER A 213 9.16 4.06 4.62
C SER A 213 9.22 3.79 6.11
N LEU A 214 9.78 4.70 6.92
CA LEU A 214 9.78 4.62 8.38
C LEU A 214 8.35 4.61 8.93
N LYS A 215 7.49 5.52 8.48
CA LYS A 215 6.10 5.62 8.91
C LYS A 215 5.35 4.31 8.67
N ILE A 216 5.31 3.82 7.43
CA ILE A 216 4.55 2.60 7.09
C ILE A 216 5.12 1.36 7.79
N GLN A 217 6.43 1.27 7.94
CA GLN A 217 7.05 0.15 8.62
C GLN A 217 6.82 0.20 10.14
N SER A 218 6.68 1.39 10.73
CA SER A 218 6.32 1.55 12.15
C SER A 218 4.93 1.00 12.47
N TRP A 219 4.01 0.96 11.50
CA TRP A 219 2.67 0.38 11.68
C TRP A 219 2.69 -1.13 11.95
N VAL A 220 3.77 -1.83 11.56
CA VAL A 220 3.91 -3.28 11.69
C VAL A 220 5.04 -3.72 12.63
N ASN A 221 5.90 -2.80 13.06
CA ASN A 221 7.04 -3.10 13.95
C ASN A 221 6.76 -2.80 15.43
N GLN A 222 5.50 -2.77 15.85
CA GLN A 222 5.13 -2.56 17.27
C GLN A 222 5.26 -3.83 18.13
N TRP A 223 5.95 -4.88 17.64
CA TRP A 223 6.11 -6.18 18.30
C TRP A 223 7.54 -6.69 18.25
#